data_645e5d24607016fa9af486d90e41676d
#
_entry.id   645e5d24607016fa9af486d90e41676d
#
_cell.length_a   1.000
_cell.length_b   1.000
_cell.length_c   1.000
_cell.angle_alpha   90.00
_cell.angle_beta   90.00
_cell.angle_gamma   90.00
#
_symmetry.space_group_name_H-M   'P 1'
#
loop_
_entity.id
_entity.type
_entity.pdbx_description
1 polymer ?
#
loop_
_entity_poly.entity_id
_entity_poly.type
_entity_poly.pdbx_seq_one_letter_code
_entity_poly.pdbx_strand_id
1 'polypeptide(L)'
;LKEKKDRDRMTYKESLHRIWLIAKREVHRLVAQPIYFFCMLIAPAICVIFFVSLMHEGLPTDLPIAVVDMDNSATSRNLIRQLDAFEQTEVYMKTMSFTEARQEMQKGNVYGIFYIPSGFAVDATSGKQPRLSFYTNGTYLIAASLLFRDMKTMSVLAGAAVGLQTGQAKGYTEAQIMGQLQPIVIDTHPIGNPWLNYSVYLNNTVLPGIIQLMVFLVTVFSIGTEIKYSTSRKWLDMGGNSIAVSLLGKLLPQTAIFTVVGFMYCAVLYGINSFPLNSGWFPMLLAMFLLIISSQAVGVFMIGVLPTPRLGLSCASLFGMISFSIVGFSFPVQGMDPTLQALARLFPLRHYFLIYVDQALNGRALFYTLGEYAWLLGFLILPFLIGRNLKRALLDFKYLP
;
A
#
# COMPACT_ATOMS: atom_id res chain seq x y z
N LEU A 1 -21.58 16.55 -51.44
CA LEU A 1 -20.66 15.73 -50.59
C LEU A 1 -19.84 16.61 -49.66
N LYS A 2 -19.41 17.83 -50.02
CA LYS A 2 -18.70 18.79 -49.17
C LYS A 2 -19.62 19.36 -48.06
N GLU A 3 -20.86 19.75 -48.41
CA GLU A 3 -21.82 20.28 -47.44
C GLU A 3 -22.29 19.23 -46.40
N LYS A 4 -22.26 17.93 -46.74
CA LYS A 4 -22.56 16.85 -45.78
C LYS A 4 -21.41 16.61 -44.82
N LYS A 5 -20.17 16.95 -45.21
CA LYS A 5 -18.95 16.80 -44.41
C LYS A 5 -18.76 17.96 -43.41
N ASP A 6 -19.31 19.14 -43.71
CA ASP A 6 -19.26 20.31 -42.83
C ASP A 6 -20.38 20.30 -41.77
N ARG A 7 -21.50 19.59 -41.99
CA ARG A 7 -22.55 19.39 -40.98
C ARG A 7 -22.14 18.46 -39.84
N ASP A 8 -21.11 17.65 -40.01
CA ASP A 8 -20.65 16.67 -39.00
C ASP A 8 -19.50 17.18 -38.12
N ARG A 9 -18.97 18.37 -38.38
CA ARG A 9 -17.97 19.00 -37.49
C ARG A 9 -18.66 19.86 -36.47
N MET A 10 -18.92 19.25 -35.30
CA MET A 10 -19.39 19.96 -34.11
C MET A 10 -18.43 21.10 -33.77
N THR A 11 -18.94 22.33 -33.70
CA THR A 11 -18.12 23.50 -33.31
C THR A 11 -17.57 23.29 -31.89
N TYR A 12 -16.34 23.75 -31.62
CA TYR A 12 -15.71 23.63 -30.32
C TYR A 12 -16.61 24.14 -29.17
N LYS A 13 -17.29 25.28 -29.39
CA LYS A 13 -18.25 25.85 -28.44
C LYS A 13 -19.45 24.94 -28.16
N GLU A 14 -19.98 24.30 -29.21
CA GLU A 14 -21.09 23.32 -29.05
C GLU A 14 -20.64 22.09 -28.29
N SER A 15 -19.43 21.59 -28.53
CA SER A 15 -18.86 20.47 -27.81
C SER A 15 -18.72 20.78 -26.30
N LEU A 16 -18.20 21.95 -25.95
CA LEU A 16 -18.09 22.39 -24.55
C LEU A 16 -19.44 22.54 -23.87
N HIS A 17 -20.42 23.15 -24.58
CA HIS A 17 -21.78 23.28 -24.06
C HIS A 17 -22.44 21.92 -23.78
N ARG A 18 -22.29 20.97 -24.68
CA ARG A 18 -22.81 19.59 -24.51
C ARG A 18 -22.11 18.84 -23.39
N ILE A 19 -20.79 18.97 -23.24
CA ILE A 19 -20.04 18.42 -22.10
C ILE A 19 -20.61 18.96 -20.80
N TRP A 20 -20.85 20.27 -20.71
CA TRP A 20 -21.42 20.91 -19.51
C TRP A 20 -22.83 20.44 -19.19
N LEU A 21 -23.70 20.28 -20.21
CA LEU A 21 -25.06 19.76 -20.02
C LEU A 21 -25.05 18.32 -19.48
N ILE A 22 -24.18 17.47 -20.02
CA ILE A 22 -24.01 16.09 -19.55
C ILE A 22 -23.45 16.08 -18.14
N ALA A 23 -22.45 16.92 -17.85
CA ALA A 23 -21.87 17.04 -16.51
C ALA A 23 -22.92 17.46 -15.48
N LYS A 24 -23.76 18.43 -15.79
CA LYS A 24 -24.88 18.85 -14.92
C LYS A 24 -25.87 17.70 -14.65
N ARG A 25 -26.23 16.94 -15.70
CA ARG A 25 -27.06 15.73 -15.55
C ARG A 25 -26.40 14.70 -14.63
N GLU A 26 -25.10 14.49 -14.80
CA GLU A 26 -24.35 13.51 -14.02
C GLU A 26 -24.22 13.94 -12.55
N VAL A 27 -23.93 15.21 -12.26
CA VAL A 27 -23.94 15.74 -10.89
C VAL A 27 -25.29 15.46 -10.21
N HIS A 28 -26.42 15.70 -10.89
CA HIS A 28 -27.72 15.39 -10.33
C HIS A 28 -27.90 13.89 -10.03
N ARG A 29 -27.38 13.00 -10.89
CA ARG A 29 -27.42 11.55 -10.66
C ARG A 29 -26.52 11.13 -9.50
N LEU A 30 -25.32 11.71 -9.39
CA LEU A 30 -24.37 11.42 -8.31
C LEU A 30 -24.96 11.79 -6.94
N VAL A 31 -25.69 12.90 -6.88
CA VAL A 31 -26.36 13.35 -5.64
C VAL A 31 -27.62 12.53 -5.35
N ALA A 32 -28.39 12.16 -6.39
CA ALA A 32 -29.67 11.46 -6.23
C ALA A 32 -29.51 9.97 -5.83
N GLN A 33 -28.36 9.36 -6.12
CA GLN A 33 -28.17 7.93 -5.85
C GLN A 33 -27.14 7.70 -4.74
N PRO A 34 -27.57 7.14 -3.59
CA PRO A 34 -26.71 6.99 -2.39
C PRO A 34 -25.47 6.14 -2.62
N ILE A 35 -25.49 5.23 -3.61
CA ILE A 35 -24.35 4.39 -3.92
C ILE A 35 -23.12 5.19 -4.38
N TYR A 36 -23.30 6.27 -5.14
CA TYR A 36 -22.20 7.13 -5.54
C TYR A 36 -21.62 7.87 -4.35
N PHE A 37 -22.47 8.44 -3.50
CA PHE A 37 -22.03 9.13 -2.29
C PHE A 37 -21.22 8.18 -1.38
N PHE A 38 -21.74 6.95 -1.22
CA PHE A 38 -21.04 5.93 -0.45
C PHE A 38 -19.66 5.60 -1.04
N CYS A 39 -19.61 5.23 -2.33
CA CYS A 39 -18.36 4.77 -2.95
C CYS A 39 -17.33 5.89 -3.16
N MET A 40 -17.77 7.15 -3.35
CA MET A 40 -16.86 8.25 -3.65
C MET A 40 -16.38 9.00 -2.41
N LEU A 41 -17.15 9.01 -1.33
CA LEU A 41 -16.86 9.79 -0.12
C LEU A 41 -16.79 8.93 1.14
N ILE A 42 -17.85 8.18 1.45
CA ILE A 42 -17.94 7.45 2.73
C ILE A 42 -16.91 6.32 2.79
N ALA A 43 -16.89 5.44 1.81
CA ALA A 43 -15.98 4.28 1.80
C ALA A 43 -14.50 4.70 1.81
N PRO A 44 -14.05 5.65 0.96
CA PRO A 44 -12.70 6.21 1.06
C PRO A 44 -12.38 6.81 2.43
N ALA A 45 -13.30 7.60 3.01
CA ALA A 45 -13.08 8.22 4.33
C ALA A 45 -12.95 7.18 5.45
N ILE A 46 -13.82 6.16 5.46
CA ILE A 46 -13.74 5.05 6.42
C ILE A 46 -12.39 4.34 6.28
N CYS A 47 -11.94 4.07 5.04
CA CYS A 47 -10.65 3.42 4.81
C CYS A 47 -9.47 4.26 5.32
N VAL A 48 -9.50 5.59 5.12
CA VAL A 48 -8.45 6.48 5.66
C VAL A 48 -8.41 6.38 7.18
N ILE A 49 -9.56 6.60 7.82
CA ILE A 49 -9.66 6.58 9.29
C ILE A 49 -9.18 5.22 9.81
N PHE A 50 -9.64 4.13 9.21
CA PHE A 50 -9.29 2.77 9.61
C PHE A 50 -7.79 2.51 9.48
N PHE A 51 -7.19 2.70 8.29
CA PHE A 51 -5.79 2.36 8.07
C PHE A 51 -4.82 3.29 8.77
N VAL A 52 -5.12 4.59 8.85
CA VAL A 52 -4.29 5.55 9.58
C VAL A 52 -4.35 5.26 11.08
N SER A 53 -5.53 4.95 11.64
CA SER A 53 -5.68 4.58 13.05
C SER A 53 -5.03 3.24 13.37
N LEU A 54 -5.23 2.22 12.53
CA LEU A 54 -4.66 0.88 12.71
C LEU A 54 -3.13 0.89 12.76
N MET A 55 -2.51 1.79 12.01
CA MET A 55 -1.04 1.85 11.88
C MET A 55 -0.43 3.07 12.55
N HIS A 56 -1.12 3.66 13.53
CA HIS A 56 -0.69 4.89 14.20
C HIS A 56 0.68 4.72 14.87
N GLU A 57 0.90 3.62 15.55
CA GLU A 57 2.16 3.27 16.23
C GLU A 57 3.33 3.01 15.26
N GLY A 58 3.06 2.86 13.98
CA GLY A 58 4.06 2.60 12.94
C GLY A 58 4.53 1.15 12.88
N LEU A 59 4.99 0.56 13.98
CA LEU A 59 5.29 -0.87 14.13
C LEU A 59 4.42 -1.45 15.23
N PRO A 60 4.10 -2.76 15.18
CA PRO A 60 3.50 -3.44 16.33
C PRO A 60 4.41 -3.38 17.55
N THR A 61 3.88 -2.97 18.69
CA THR A 61 4.53 -2.94 19.99
C THR A 61 4.04 -4.10 20.86
N ASP A 62 4.74 -4.38 21.95
CA ASP A 62 4.31 -5.32 22.99
C ASP A 62 3.93 -6.71 22.44
N LEU A 63 4.73 -7.24 21.49
CA LEU A 63 4.50 -8.59 20.95
C LEU A 63 4.81 -9.64 22.01
N PRO A 64 3.83 -10.48 22.41
CA PRO A 64 3.99 -11.42 23.49
C PRO A 64 4.97 -12.54 23.15
N ILE A 65 5.92 -12.78 24.08
CA ILE A 65 6.85 -13.91 24.03
C ILE A 65 6.78 -14.75 25.30
N ALA A 66 7.17 -16.02 25.20
CA ALA A 66 7.44 -16.87 26.33
C ALA A 66 8.95 -16.92 26.63
N VAL A 67 9.33 -16.85 27.88
CA VAL A 67 10.71 -17.04 28.30
C VAL A 67 10.82 -18.37 29.05
N VAL A 68 11.71 -19.23 28.57
CA VAL A 68 12.05 -20.49 29.27
C VAL A 68 13.41 -20.29 29.92
N ASP A 69 13.40 -20.03 31.24
CA ASP A 69 14.61 -19.81 32.05
C ASP A 69 14.94 -21.04 32.85
N MET A 70 15.92 -21.82 32.38
CA MET A 70 16.44 -22.99 33.06
C MET A 70 17.61 -22.67 34.00
N ASP A 71 18.14 -21.45 33.97
CA ASP A 71 19.29 -21.02 34.75
C ASP A 71 18.87 -20.37 36.07
N ASN A 72 17.77 -19.60 36.03
CA ASN A 72 17.19 -18.88 37.18
C ASN A 72 18.23 -18.09 38.02
N SER A 73 19.27 -17.58 37.40
CA SER A 73 20.32 -16.77 38.00
C SER A 73 19.96 -15.28 38.07
N ALA A 74 20.78 -14.49 38.76
CA ALA A 74 20.68 -13.03 38.72
C ALA A 74 20.92 -12.49 37.29
N THR A 75 21.82 -13.14 36.54
CA THR A 75 22.17 -12.79 35.18
C THR A 75 21.02 -13.07 34.21
N SER A 76 20.39 -14.28 34.31
CA SER A 76 19.23 -14.59 33.46
C SER A 76 18.05 -13.67 33.73
N ARG A 77 17.75 -13.38 34.99
CA ARG A 77 16.69 -12.43 35.35
C ARG A 77 16.94 -11.01 34.88
N ASN A 78 18.20 -10.56 34.86
CA ASN A 78 18.56 -9.26 34.31
C ASN A 78 18.35 -9.23 32.77
N LEU A 79 18.80 -10.29 32.09
CA LEU A 79 18.62 -10.46 30.64
C LEU A 79 17.13 -10.40 30.25
N ILE A 80 16.28 -11.09 30.99
CA ILE A 80 14.83 -11.10 30.77
C ILE A 80 14.23 -9.71 30.96
N ARG A 81 14.62 -8.97 32.02
CA ARG A 81 14.14 -7.60 32.23
C ARG A 81 14.57 -6.64 31.11
N GLN A 82 15.79 -6.81 30.62
CA GLN A 82 16.26 -5.99 29.50
C GLN A 82 15.56 -6.34 28.19
N LEU A 83 15.23 -7.61 27.95
CA LEU A 83 14.45 -8.04 26.80
C LEU A 83 13.01 -7.48 26.84
N ASP A 84 12.39 -7.48 28.02
CA ASP A 84 11.07 -6.93 28.29
C ASP A 84 11.00 -5.39 28.14
N ALA A 85 12.15 -4.73 28.13
CA ALA A 85 12.26 -3.28 27.93
C ALA A 85 12.36 -2.85 26.45
N PHE A 86 12.41 -3.80 25.51
CA PHE A 86 12.35 -3.48 24.09
C PHE A 86 10.92 -3.14 23.70
N GLU A 87 10.75 -2.10 22.90
CA GLU A 87 9.46 -1.56 22.48
C GLU A 87 8.53 -2.58 21.77
N GLN A 88 9.14 -3.53 21.04
CA GLN A 88 8.37 -4.53 20.30
C GLN A 88 8.17 -5.85 21.04
N THR A 89 8.73 -6.01 22.24
CA THR A 89 8.76 -7.29 22.93
C THR A 89 8.13 -7.19 24.32
N GLU A 90 7.12 -8.02 24.61
CA GLU A 90 6.52 -8.18 25.94
C GLU A 90 6.77 -9.61 26.45
N VAL A 91 7.30 -9.75 27.65
CA VAL A 91 7.45 -11.06 28.30
C VAL A 91 6.11 -11.48 28.93
N TYR A 92 5.25 -12.10 28.14
CA TYR A 92 3.92 -12.57 28.54
C TYR A 92 3.98 -13.66 29.60
N MET A 93 4.90 -14.63 29.48
CA MET A 93 5.03 -15.71 30.43
C MET A 93 6.49 -16.10 30.67
N LYS A 94 6.75 -16.58 31.91
CA LYS A 94 8.02 -17.18 32.30
C LYS A 94 7.76 -18.59 32.79
N THR A 95 8.48 -19.57 32.23
CA THR A 95 8.32 -20.99 32.59
C THR A 95 9.68 -21.68 32.59
N MET A 96 9.75 -22.86 33.22
CA MET A 96 10.89 -23.77 33.09
C MET A 96 10.62 -24.90 32.08
N SER A 97 9.43 -24.93 31.48
CA SER A 97 9.02 -25.97 30.53
C SER A 97 8.96 -25.47 29.09
N PHE A 98 9.87 -25.94 28.25
CA PHE A 98 9.82 -25.65 26.81
C PHE A 98 8.53 -26.15 26.17
N THR A 99 8.00 -27.28 26.65
CA THR A 99 6.75 -27.85 26.10
C THR A 99 5.56 -26.93 26.35
N GLU A 100 5.49 -26.32 27.53
CA GLU A 100 4.45 -25.36 27.88
C GLU A 100 4.54 -24.10 27.01
N ALA A 101 5.74 -23.52 26.90
CA ALA A 101 5.97 -22.36 26.02
C ALA A 101 5.61 -22.65 24.55
N ARG A 102 5.93 -23.87 24.07
CA ARG A 102 5.57 -24.30 22.71
C ARG A 102 4.06 -24.44 22.52
N GLN A 103 3.36 -24.95 23.54
CA GLN A 103 1.89 -25.05 23.49
C GLN A 103 1.24 -23.66 23.39
N GLU A 104 1.72 -22.69 24.15
CA GLU A 104 1.22 -21.31 24.08
C GLU A 104 1.51 -20.67 22.72
N MET A 105 2.66 -20.96 22.10
CA MET A 105 2.94 -20.53 20.73
C MET A 105 2.01 -21.21 19.71
N GLN A 106 1.69 -22.48 19.89
CA GLN A 106 0.75 -23.19 19.02
C GLN A 106 -0.70 -22.69 19.16
N LYS A 107 -1.09 -22.24 20.35
CA LYS A 107 -2.38 -21.57 20.58
C LYS A 107 -2.45 -20.16 20.01
N GLY A 108 -1.30 -19.56 19.65
CA GLY A 108 -1.20 -18.19 19.18
C GLY A 108 -1.13 -17.11 20.27
N ASN A 109 -0.95 -17.51 21.53
CA ASN A 109 -0.84 -16.59 22.67
C ASN A 109 0.53 -15.91 22.72
N VAL A 110 1.57 -16.51 22.14
CA VAL A 110 2.92 -15.94 22.04
C VAL A 110 3.47 -16.13 20.63
N TYR A 111 4.26 -15.19 20.16
CA TYR A 111 4.89 -15.20 18.82
C TYR A 111 6.34 -15.65 18.83
N GLY A 112 6.97 -15.71 20.02
CA GLY A 112 8.35 -16.14 20.18
C GLY A 112 8.62 -16.84 21.50
N ILE A 113 9.71 -17.63 21.53
CA ILE A 113 10.22 -18.26 22.75
C ILE A 113 11.70 -17.92 22.88
N PHE A 114 12.08 -17.36 24.01
CA PHE A 114 13.46 -17.11 24.37
C PHE A 114 13.90 -18.15 25.41
N TYR A 115 14.88 -18.99 25.05
CA TYR A 115 15.33 -20.10 25.88
C TYR A 115 16.72 -19.84 26.45
N ILE A 116 16.84 -19.86 27.77
CA ILE A 116 18.08 -19.74 28.53
C ILE A 116 18.42 -21.09 29.13
N PRO A 117 19.53 -21.74 28.73
CA PRO A 117 19.90 -23.05 29.26
C PRO A 117 20.37 -23.00 30.73
N SER A 118 20.31 -24.13 31.40
CA SER A 118 20.88 -24.28 32.75
C SER A 118 22.41 -24.06 32.75
N GLY A 119 22.91 -23.40 33.81
CA GLY A 119 24.34 -23.07 33.93
C GLY A 119 24.80 -21.89 33.03
N PHE A 120 23.86 -21.17 32.42
CA PHE A 120 24.17 -20.04 31.53
C PHE A 120 25.11 -19.01 32.16
N ALA A 121 24.84 -18.58 33.40
CA ALA A 121 25.64 -17.55 34.08
C ALA A 121 27.05 -18.06 34.40
N VAL A 122 27.18 -19.32 34.85
CA VAL A 122 28.47 -19.94 35.20
C VAL A 122 29.32 -20.12 33.94
N ASP A 123 28.74 -20.63 32.85
CA ASP A 123 29.48 -20.84 31.61
C ASP A 123 29.90 -19.50 30.96
N ALA A 124 29.04 -18.49 31.01
CA ALA A 124 29.37 -17.16 30.49
C ALA A 124 30.57 -16.52 31.23
N THR A 125 30.63 -16.63 32.54
CA THR A 125 31.73 -16.05 33.36
C THR A 125 33.00 -16.89 33.33
N SER A 126 32.90 -18.19 33.07
CA SER A 126 34.07 -19.10 32.97
C SER A 126 34.76 -19.11 31.60
N GLY A 127 34.33 -18.24 30.65
CA GLY A 127 34.91 -18.17 29.32
C GLY A 127 34.41 -19.25 28.34
N LYS A 128 33.43 -20.04 28.75
CA LYS A 128 32.70 -20.91 27.84
C LYS A 128 31.68 -20.08 27.05
N GLN A 129 31.20 -20.59 25.94
CA GLN A 129 30.20 -19.95 25.08
C GLN A 129 28.81 -20.62 25.29
N PRO A 130 28.00 -20.17 26.26
CA PRO A 130 26.67 -20.70 26.43
C PRO A 130 25.80 -20.34 25.24
N ARG A 131 24.85 -21.20 24.86
CA ARG A 131 23.96 -20.98 23.73
C ARG A 131 22.62 -20.47 24.21
N LEU A 132 22.29 -19.23 23.88
CA LEU A 132 20.91 -18.73 23.91
C LEU A 132 20.17 -19.20 22.63
N SER A 133 18.97 -19.71 22.82
CA SER A 133 18.16 -20.14 21.67
C SER A 133 16.85 -19.35 21.63
N PHE A 134 16.47 -18.92 20.44
CA PHE A 134 15.18 -18.28 20.25
C PHE A 134 14.44 -18.93 19.10
N TYR A 135 13.13 -19.06 19.30
CA TYR A 135 12.21 -19.65 18.35
C TYR A 135 11.16 -18.60 18.03
N THR A 136 10.91 -18.34 16.77
CA THR A 136 9.91 -17.38 16.32
C THR A 136 8.86 -18.08 15.46
N ASN A 137 7.61 -17.66 15.57
CA ASN A 137 6.53 -18.20 14.78
C ASN A 137 6.51 -17.57 13.37
N GLY A 138 7.16 -18.23 12.40
CA GLY A 138 7.27 -17.77 11.03
C GLY A 138 5.92 -17.65 10.26
N THR A 139 4.83 -18.13 10.83
CA THR A 139 3.48 -17.92 10.27
C THR A 139 3.10 -16.44 10.28
N TYR A 140 3.55 -15.70 11.29
CA TYR A 140 3.37 -14.26 11.43
C TYR A 140 4.67 -13.53 11.10
N LEU A 141 4.94 -13.36 9.80
CA LEU A 141 6.24 -12.89 9.29
C LEU A 141 6.73 -11.60 9.93
N ILE A 142 5.86 -10.60 10.12
CA ILE A 142 6.22 -9.31 10.71
C ILE A 142 6.59 -9.47 12.17
N ALA A 143 5.72 -10.08 12.97
CA ALA A 143 5.98 -10.33 14.38
C ALA A 143 7.26 -11.16 14.59
N ALA A 144 7.42 -12.25 13.80
CA ALA A 144 8.61 -13.08 13.86
C ALA A 144 9.90 -12.32 13.54
N SER A 145 9.89 -11.44 12.55
CA SER A 145 11.07 -10.66 12.14
C SER A 145 11.45 -9.59 13.15
N LEU A 146 10.47 -8.92 13.77
CA LEU A 146 10.68 -7.92 14.81
C LEU A 146 11.25 -8.57 16.07
N LEU A 147 10.61 -9.63 16.55
CA LEU A 147 11.08 -10.38 17.74
C LEU A 147 12.47 -11.00 17.51
N PHE A 148 12.73 -11.54 16.32
CA PHE A 148 14.05 -12.05 15.97
C PHE A 148 15.13 -10.95 16.07
N ARG A 149 14.84 -9.75 15.57
CA ARG A 149 15.73 -8.59 15.66
C ARG A 149 16.03 -8.24 17.12
N ASP A 150 15.00 -8.13 17.95
CA ASP A 150 15.13 -7.75 19.36
C ASP A 150 15.88 -8.81 20.17
N MET A 151 15.52 -10.10 20.02
CA MET A 151 16.21 -11.21 20.69
C MET A 151 17.68 -11.31 20.24
N LYS A 152 17.98 -11.10 18.97
CA LYS A 152 19.35 -11.06 18.44
C LYS A 152 20.13 -9.87 19.00
N THR A 153 19.56 -8.68 19.00
CA THR A 153 20.18 -7.48 19.55
C THR A 153 20.48 -7.66 21.04
N MET A 154 19.50 -8.18 21.78
CA MET A 154 19.68 -8.48 23.22
C MET A 154 20.80 -9.48 23.45
N SER A 155 20.87 -10.55 22.65
CA SER A 155 21.92 -11.57 22.82
C SER A 155 23.31 -11.01 22.54
N VAL A 156 23.45 -10.10 21.53
CA VAL A 156 24.70 -9.41 21.23
C VAL A 156 25.10 -8.47 22.36
N LEU A 157 24.17 -7.67 22.89
CA LEU A 157 24.41 -6.77 24.03
C LEU A 157 24.80 -7.54 25.29
N ALA A 158 24.13 -8.66 25.54
CA ALA A 158 24.49 -9.53 26.68
C ALA A 158 25.90 -10.11 26.54
N GLY A 159 26.26 -10.58 25.34
CA GLY A 159 27.61 -11.04 25.04
C GLY A 159 28.68 -9.95 25.23
N ALA A 160 28.40 -8.75 24.77
CA ALA A 160 29.27 -7.60 24.96
C ALA A 160 29.44 -7.23 26.45
N ALA A 161 28.35 -7.22 27.23
CA ALA A 161 28.38 -6.91 28.65
C ALA A 161 29.23 -7.93 29.45
N VAL A 162 29.04 -9.22 29.17
CA VAL A 162 29.85 -10.30 29.79
C VAL A 162 31.31 -10.18 29.37
N GLY A 163 31.58 -9.89 28.09
CA GLY A 163 32.93 -9.71 27.58
C GLY A 163 33.64 -8.51 28.20
N LEU A 164 32.95 -7.39 28.39
CA LEU A 164 33.46 -6.22 29.08
C LEU A 164 33.81 -6.53 30.51
N GLN A 165 32.92 -7.18 31.26
CA GLN A 165 33.12 -7.54 32.68
C GLN A 165 34.33 -8.49 32.84
N THR A 166 34.42 -9.51 32.01
CA THR A 166 35.52 -10.47 32.01
C THR A 166 36.85 -9.88 31.55
N GLY A 167 36.84 -8.99 30.57
CA GLY A 167 38.05 -8.32 30.11
C GLY A 167 38.58 -7.31 31.12
N GLN A 168 37.71 -6.54 31.77
CA GLN A 168 38.08 -5.60 32.82
C GLN A 168 38.68 -6.35 34.04
N ALA A 169 38.11 -7.49 34.40
CA ALA A 169 38.64 -8.35 35.46
C ALA A 169 40.06 -8.88 35.13
N LYS A 170 40.45 -8.96 33.86
CA LYS A 170 41.78 -9.33 33.40
C LYS A 170 42.74 -8.11 33.22
N GLY A 171 42.26 -6.89 33.52
CA GLY A 171 43.05 -5.66 33.46
C GLY A 171 43.11 -5.00 32.07
N TYR A 172 42.30 -5.43 31.10
CA TYR A 172 42.22 -4.77 29.80
C TYR A 172 41.39 -3.48 29.87
N THR A 173 41.75 -2.51 29.04
CA THR A 173 40.96 -1.30 28.88
C THR A 173 39.72 -1.58 28.03
N GLU A 174 38.66 -0.78 28.19
CA GLU A 174 37.41 -0.90 27.44
C GLU A 174 37.64 -0.87 25.92
N ALA A 175 38.53 0.01 25.44
CA ALA A 175 38.85 0.12 24.01
C ALA A 175 39.51 -1.17 23.46
N GLN A 176 40.37 -1.81 24.25
CA GLN A 176 41.00 -3.09 23.89
C GLN A 176 39.96 -4.22 23.84
N ILE A 177 39.06 -4.26 24.80
CA ILE A 177 38.00 -5.26 24.88
C ILE A 177 37.03 -5.10 23.74
N MET A 178 36.56 -3.85 23.44
CA MET A 178 35.64 -3.58 22.34
C MET A 178 36.24 -3.94 20.99
N GLY A 179 37.53 -3.65 20.77
CA GLY A 179 38.23 -4.06 19.54
C GLY A 179 38.30 -5.57 19.35
N GLN A 180 38.32 -6.37 20.43
CA GLN A 180 38.27 -7.83 20.36
C GLN A 180 36.83 -8.36 20.19
N LEU A 181 35.85 -7.77 20.88
CA LEU A 181 34.45 -8.19 20.80
C LEU A 181 33.78 -7.83 19.46
N GLN A 182 34.14 -6.67 18.93
CA GLN A 182 33.56 -6.16 17.68
C GLN A 182 34.67 -5.57 16.80
N PRO A 183 35.49 -6.45 16.14
CA PRO A 183 36.61 -6.01 15.33
C PRO A 183 36.19 -5.21 14.07
N ILE A 184 34.92 -5.35 13.66
CA ILE A 184 34.32 -4.60 12.54
C ILE A 184 33.06 -3.92 13.07
N VAL A 185 33.06 -2.60 13.03
CA VAL A 185 31.85 -1.82 13.36
C VAL A 185 30.95 -1.76 12.13
N ILE A 186 29.72 -2.17 12.28
CA ILE A 186 28.72 -2.08 11.21
C ILE A 186 27.97 -0.77 11.40
N ASP A 187 28.13 0.15 10.46
CA ASP A 187 27.38 1.39 10.39
C ASP A 187 26.23 1.24 9.39
N THR A 188 25.00 1.48 9.83
CA THR A 188 23.79 1.26 9.02
C THR A 188 22.97 2.52 8.88
N HIS A 189 22.73 2.93 7.64
CA HIS A 189 21.93 4.12 7.32
C HIS A 189 20.72 3.72 6.46
N PRO A 190 19.56 3.38 7.05
CA PRO A 190 18.35 3.14 6.28
C PRO A 190 17.91 4.40 5.53
N ILE A 191 17.63 4.27 4.22
CA ILE A 191 17.26 5.39 3.35
C ILE A 191 15.75 5.32 3.07
N GLY A 192 15.10 6.47 2.94
CA GLY A 192 13.69 6.61 2.58
C GLY A 192 12.72 6.49 3.76
N ASN A 193 12.81 5.41 4.52
CA ASN A 193 12.03 5.19 5.74
C ASN A 193 12.96 4.73 6.89
N PRO A 194 13.77 5.64 7.46
CA PRO A 194 14.81 5.28 8.41
C PRO A 194 14.27 4.68 9.71
N TRP A 195 13.06 5.03 10.10
CA TRP A 195 12.38 4.46 11.29
C TRP A 195 11.70 3.13 11.03
N LEU A 196 11.76 2.60 9.78
CA LEU A 196 11.05 1.39 9.35
C LEU A 196 9.55 1.46 9.67
N ASN A 197 8.98 2.67 9.64
CA ASN A 197 7.59 2.91 9.98
C ASN A 197 6.66 2.22 8.97
N TYR A 198 5.89 1.25 9.46
CA TYR A 198 4.99 0.44 8.66
C TYR A 198 3.79 1.25 8.13
N SER A 199 3.38 2.28 8.86
CA SER A 199 2.35 3.22 8.43
C SER A 199 2.76 3.99 7.16
N VAL A 200 4.00 4.50 7.14
CA VAL A 200 4.58 5.17 5.95
C VAL A 200 4.63 4.21 4.76
N TYR A 201 5.07 2.98 5.01
CA TYR A 201 5.21 1.96 3.97
C TYR A 201 3.87 1.54 3.36
N LEU A 202 2.86 1.25 4.18
CA LEU A 202 1.62 0.63 3.72
C LEU A 202 0.57 1.65 3.29
N ASN A 203 0.35 2.72 4.06
CA ASN A 203 -0.71 3.69 3.77
C ASN A 203 -0.52 4.39 2.43
N ASN A 204 0.72 4.70 2.06
CA ASN A 204 1.02 5.32 0.77
C ASN A 204 0.79 4.41 -0.46
N THR A 205 0.49 3.14 -0.25
CA THR A 205 0.18 2.18 -1.33
C THR A 205 -1.26 1.72 -1.26
N VAL A 206 -1.72 1.33 -0.06
CA VAL A 206 -3.07 0.78 0.12
C VAL A 206 -4.13 1.83 -0.13
N LEU A 207 -3.99 3.04 0.43
CA LEU A 207 -5.01 4.07 0.28
C LEU A 207 -5.17 4.56 -1.17
N PRO A 208 -4.11 4.87 -1.93
CA PRO A 208 -4.25 5.16 -3.36
C PRO A 208 -4.82 3.99 -4.16
N GLY A 209 -4.49 2.76 -3.79
CA GLY A 209 -5.07 1.56 -4.39
C GLY A 209 -6.56 1.43 -4.15
N ILE A 210 -7.06 1.81 -2.97
CA ILE A 210 -8.49 1.87 -2.66
C ILE A 210 -9.18 2.94 -3.51
N ILE A 211 -8.57 4.13 -3.65
CA ILE A 211 -9.10 5.16 -4.58
C ILE A 211 -9.19 4.59 -5.99
N GLN A 212 -8.12 3.97 -6.50
CA GLN A 212 -8.10 3.35 -7.81
C GLN A 212 -9.27 2.36 -7.98
N LEU A 213 -9.46 1.46 -7.01
CA LEU A 213 -10.55 0.49 -7.03
C LEU A 213 -11.92 1.17 -7.08
N MET A 214 -12.16 2.18 -6.24
CA MET A 214 -13.41 2.94 -6.23
C MET A 214 -13.64 3.67 -7.56
N VAL A 215 -12.59 4.24 -8.15
CA VAL A 215 -12.65 4.87 -9.48
C VAL A 215 -13.04 3.85 -10.55
N PHE A 216 -12.44 2.65 -10.55
CA PHE A 216 -12.84 1.58 -11.48
C PHE A 216 -14.32 1.23 -11.33
N LEU A 217 -14.76 0.94 -10.11
CA LEU A 217 -16.13 0.52 -9.82
C LEU A 217 -17.15 1.60 -10.19
N VAL A 218 -16.92 2.84 -9.79
CA VAL A 218 -17.83 3.96 -10.08
C VAL A 218 -17.89 4.24 -11.57
N THR A 219 -16.76 4.23 -12.28
CA THR A 219 -16.70 4.44 -13.73
C THR A 219 -17.47 3.35 -14.48
N VAL A 220 -17.21 2.09 -14.18
CA VAL A 220 -17.91 0.95 -14.79
C VAL A 220 -19.40 0.97 -14.45
N PHE A 221 -19.76 1.23 -13.19
CA PHE A 221 -21.14 1.29 -12.74
C PHE A 221 -21.91 2.43 -13.41
N SER A 222 -21.31 3.61 -13.50
CA SER A 222 -21.99 4.79 -14.08
C SER A 222 -22.28 4.63 -15.57
N ILE A 223 -21.38 3.99 -16.32
CA ILE A 223 -21.59 3.69 -17.74
C ILE A 223 -22.51 2.49 -17.90
N GLY A 224 -22.31 1.44 -17.10
CA GLY A 224 -23.10 0.23 -17.13
C GLY A 224 -24.59 0.45 -16.80
N THR A 225 -24.90 1.39 -15.92
CA THR A 225 -26.30 1.76 -15.60
C THR A 225 -27.01 2.43 -16.79
N GLU A 226 -26.31 3.15 -17.68
CA GLU A 226 -26.92 3.65 -18.92
C GLU A 226 -27.37 2.51 -19.84
N ILE A 227 -26.58 1.43 -19.90
CA ILE A 227 -26.94 0.23 -20.66
C ILE A 227 -28.13 -0.47 -19.98
N LYS A 228 -28.04 -0.71 -18.68
CA LYS A 228 -29.05 -1.43 -17.91
C LYS A 228 -30.44 -0.80 -17.99
N TYR A 229 -30.52 0.52 -17.91
CA TYR A 229 -31.78 1.26 -17.92
C TYR A 229 -32.17 1.79 -19.32
N SER A 230 -31.46 1.36 -20.37
CA SER A 230 -31.72 1.77 -21.77
C SER A 230 -31.69 3.28 -21.99
N THR A 231 -30.91 4.01 -21.17
CA THR A 231 -30.74 5.47 -21.27
C THR A 231 -29.54 5.88 -22.11
N SER A 232 -28.77 4.93 -22.62
CA SER A 232 -27.55 5.13 -23.38
C SER A 232 -27.74 5.93 -24.66
N ARG A 233 -28.84 5.70 -25.41
CA ARG A 233 -29.16 6.48 -26.62
C ARG A 233 -29.38 7.95 -26.27
N LYS A 234 -30.21 8.23 -25.27
CA LYS A 234 -30.49 9.60 -24.81
C LYS A 234 -29.22 10.32 -24.34
N TRP A 235 -28.33 9.59 -23.67
CA TRP A 235 -27.03 10.12 -23.24
C TRP A 235 -26.13 10.44 -24.44
N LEU A 236 -26.04 9.56 -25.45
CA LEU A 236 -25.25 9.78 -26.66
C LEU A 236 -25.82 10.95 -27.52
N ASP A 237 -27.15 11.08 -27.61
CA ASP A 237 -27.81 12.18 -28.33
C ASP A 237 -27.47 13.53 -27.70
N MET A 238 -27.46 13.63 -26.37
CA MET A 238 -26.99 14.83 -25.64
C MET A 238 -25.54 15.18 -26.01
N GLY A 239 -24.66 14.18 -26.23
CA GLY A 239 -23.29 14.34 -26.68
C GLY A 239 -23.15 14.59 -28.21
N GLY A 240 -24.27 14.74 -28.93
CA GLY A 240 -24.25 14.89 -30.39
C GLY A 240 -23.73 13.65 -31.12
N ASN A 241 -24.06 12.46 -30.61
CA ASN A 241 -23.57 11.17 -31.11
C ASN A 241 -22.04 10.98 -31.04
N SER A 242 -21.32 11.87 -30.36
CA SER A 242 -19.88 11.76 -30.11
C SER A 242 -19.64 11.04 -28.79
N ILE A 243 -19.02 9.85 -28.85
CA ILE A 243 -18.68 9.09 -27.66
C ILE A 243 -17.67 9.81 -26.76
N ALA A 244 -16.73 10.56 -27.35
CA ALA A 244 -15.73 11.32 -26.61
C ALA A 244 -16.37 12.45 -25.78
N VAL A 245 -17.27 13.25 -26.40
CA VAL A 245 -18.02 14.31 -25.72
C VAL A 245 -18.89 13.75 -24.62
N SER A 246 -19.57 12.63 -24.88
CA SER A 246 -20.43 11.95 -23.93
C SER A 246 -19.63 11.42 -22.71
N LEU A 247 -18.49 10.78 -22.94
CA LEU A 247 -17.61 10.27 -21.87
C LEU A 247 -17.01 11.41 -21.06
N LEU A 248 -16.47 12.45 -21.70
CA LEU A 248 -15.90 13.59 -21.01
C LEU A 248 -16.94 14.26 -20.08
N GLY A 249 -18.14 14.54 -20.62
CA GLY A 249 -19.21 15.13 -19.81
C GLY A 249 -19.64 14.26 -18.63
N LYS A 250 -19.63 12.93 -18.80
CA LYS A 250 -20.00 11.98 -17.75
C LYS A 250 -18.92 11.80 -16.68
N LEU A 251 -17.66 11.71 -17.08
CA LEU A 251 -16.55 11.44 -16.17
C LEU A 251 -16.06 12.68 -15.42
N LEU A 252 -16.19 13.88 -16.01
CA LEU A 252 -15.67 15.11 -15.44
C LEU A 252 -16.13 15.40 -13.99
N PRO A 253 -17.42 15.26 -13.60
CA PRO A 253 -17.83 15.43 -12.22
C PRO A 253 -17.22 14.38 -11.27
N GLN A 254 -17.12 13.15 -11.73
CA GLN A 254 -16.51 12.06 -10.98
C GLN A 254 -15.01 12.31 -10.79
N THR A 255 -14.30 12.76 -11.83
CA THR A 255 -12.91 13.18 -11.75
C THR A 255 -12.71 14.27 -10.71
N ALA A 256 -13.55 15.30 -10.73
CA ALA A 256 -13.46 16.41 -9.78
C ALA A 256 -13.61 15.93 -8.33
N ILE A 257 -14.62 15.10 -8.04
CA ILE A 257 -14.86 14.59 -6.69
C ILE A 257 -13.69 13.69 -6.24
N PHE A 258 -13.27 12.73 -7.06
CA PHE A 258 -12.16 11.85 -6.71
C PHE A 258 -10.83 12.60 -6.59
N THR A 259 -10.61 13.66 -7.36
CA THR A 259 -9.42 14.51 -7.23
C THR A 259 -9.41 15.22 -5.88
N VAL A 260 -10.55 15.78 -5.45
CA VAL A 260 -10.67 16.39 -4.12
C VAL A 260 -10.41 15.35 -3.02
N VAL A 261 -11.01 14.16 -3.11
CA VAL A 261 -10.78 13.06 -2.16
C VAL A 261 -9.31 12.62 -2.15
N GLY A 262 -8.70 12.47 -3.32
CA GLY A 262 -7.29 12.10 -3.45
C GLY A 262 -6.35 13.17 -2.87
N PHE A 263 -6.67 14.46 -3.05
CA PHE A 263 -5.90 15.54 -2.47
C PHE A 263 -6.09 15.62 -0.95
N MET A 264 -7.29 15.32 -0.44
CA MET A 264 -7.51 15.16 1.00
C MET A 264 -6.68 14.01 1.57
N TYR A 265 -6.53 12.90 0.85
CA TYR A 265 -5.62 11.82 1.22
C TYR A 265 -4.17 12.30 1.35
N CYS A 266 -3.68 13.01 0.35
CA CYS A 266 -2.34 13.58 0.41
C CYS A 266 -2.20 14.54 1.60
N ALA A 267 -3.22 15.35 1.89
CA ALA A 267 -3.23 16.26 3.03
C ALA A 267 -3.18 15.51 4.37
N VAL A 268 -3.91 14.41 4.51
CA VAL A 268 -3.88 13.57 5.72
C VAL A 268 -2.51 12.90 5.88
N LEU A 269 -1.98 12.28 4.84
CA LEU A 269 -0.73 11.53 4.94
C LEU A 269 0.48 12.47 5.15
N TYR A 270 0.61 13.49 4.32
CA TYR A 270 1.80 14.35 4.32
C TYR A 270 1.65 15.58 5.23
N GLY A 271 0.42 16.07 5.45
CA GLY A 271 0.17 17.23 6.30
C GLY A 271 -0.06 16.86 7.76
N ILE A 272 -1.03 15.98 8.06
CA ILE A 272 -1.41 15.61 9.42
C ILE A 272 -0.44 14.59 10.00
N ASN A 273 -0.18 13.49 9.28
CA ASN A 273 0.71 12.41 9.76
C ASN A 273 2.20 12.69 9.49
N SER A 274 2.54 13.83 8.85
CA SER A 274 3.93 14.24 8.60
C SER A 274 4.80 13.17 7.93
N PHE A 275 4.22 12.39 7.00
CA PHE A 275 4.98 11.40 6.26
C PHE A 275 6.04 12.07 5.37
N PRO A 276 7.15 11.39 5.05
CA PRO A 276 8.20 11.94 4.20
C PRO A 276 7.67 12.46 2.87
N LEU A 277 8.04 13.70 2.52
CA LEU A 277 7.64 14.36 1.28
C LEU A 277 8.82 15.19 0.73
N ASN A 278 9.91 14.50 0.39
CA ASN A 278 11.19 15.13 0.08
C ASN A 278 11.18 15.99 -1.21
N SER A 279 10.32 15.68 -2.18
CA SER A 279 10.17 16.47 -3.42
C SER A 279 9.07 17.53 -3.38
N GLY A 280 8.41 17.72 -2.22
CA GLY A 280 7.31 18.66 -2.07
C GLY A 280 5.96 18.16 -2.60
N TRP A 281 4.93 19.02 -2.47
CA TRP A 281 3.53 18.64 -2.72
C TRP A 281 3.19 18.37 -4.19
N PHE A 282 3.73 19.18 -5.10
CA PHE A 282 3.32 19.18 -6.50
C PHE A 282 3.48 17.82 -7.18
N PRO A 283 4.62 17.11 -7.07
CA PRO A 283 4.78 15.80 -7.70
C PRO A 283 3.72 14.79 -7.24
N MET A 284 3.42 14.74 -5.95
CA MET A 284 2.47 13.77 -5.39
C MET A 284 1.01 14.09 -5.74
N LEU A 285 0.62 15.38 -5.72
CA LEU A 285 -0.70 15.82 -6.16
C LEU A 285 -0.91 15.53 -7.65
N LEU A 286 0.11 15.76 -8.48
CA LEU A 286 0.08 15.42 -9.89
C LEU A 286 -0.04 13.90 -10.09
N ALA A 287 0.72 13.10 -9.35
CA ALA A 287 0.64 11.65 -9.41
C ALA A 287 -0.75 11.12 -9.03
N MET A 288 -1.35 11.67 -7.97
CA MET A 288 -2.70 11.31 -7.53
C MET A 288 -3.75 11.66 -8.58
N PHE A 289 -3.67 12.85 -9.16
CA PHE A 289 -4.57 13.27 -10.25
C PHE A 289 -4.44 12.33 -11.46
N LEU A 290 -3.21 12.02 -11.88
CA LEU A 290 -2.96 11.12 -13.00
C LEU A 290 -3.41 9.68 -12.69
N LEU A 291 -3.26 9.20 -11.46
CA LEU A 291 -3.79 7.91 -11.05
C LEU A 291 -5.31 7.84 -11.22
N ILE A 292 -6.03 8.91 -10.85
CA ILE A 292 -7.50 8.97 -10.97
C ILE A 292 -7.93 8.92 -12.43
N ILE A 293 -7.37 9.77 -13.29
CA ILE A 293 -7.77 9.81 -14.70
C ILE A 293 -7.36 8.56 -15.48
N SER A 294 -6.19 7.99 -15.18
CA SER A 294 -5.75 6.72 -15.77
C SER A 294 -6.64 5.57 -15.33
N SER A 295 -7.06 5.56 -14.05
CA SER A 295 -8.01 4.57 -13.53
C SER A 295 -9.38 4.69 -14.19
N GLN A 296 -9.88 5.90 -14.42
CA GLN A 296 -11.11 6.09 -15.21
C GLN A 296 -10.97 5.55 -16.62
N ALA A 297 -9.84 5.80 -17.27
CA ALA A 297 -9.57 5.31 -18.62
C ALA A 297 -9.60 3.77 -18.69
N VAL A 298 -9.00 3.10 -17.70
CA VAL A 298 -9.06 1.65 -17.55
C VAL A 298 -10.49 1.17 -17.29
N GLY A 299 -11.25 1.85 -16.43
CA GLY A 299 -12.67 1.54 -16.17
C GLY A 299 -13.53 1.65 -17.44
N VAL A 300 -13.33 2.68 -18.27
CA VAL A 300 -13.98 2.83 -19.59
C VAL A 300 -13.60 1.67 -20.51
N PHE A 301 -12.34 1.27 -20.52
CA PHE A 301 -11.88 0.14 -21.32
C PHE A 301 -12.58 -1.16 -20.88
N MET A 302 -12.65 -1.44 -19.58
CA MET A 302 -13.29 -2.64 -19.05
C MET A 302 -14.77 -2.75 -19.45
N ILE A 303 -15.55 -1.68 -19.29
CA ILE A 303 -16.96 -1.70 -19.68
C ILE A 303 -17.14 -1.71 -21.21
N GLY A 304 -16.16 -1.20 -21.96
CA GLY A 304 -16.17 -1.26 -23.43
C GLY A 304 -15.87 -2.65 -23.97
N VAL A 305 -15.09 -3.47 -23.26
CA VAL A 305 -14.82 -4.88 -23.58
C VAL A 305 -15.95 -5.78 -23.08
N LEU A 306 -16.45 -5.52 -21.89
CA LEU A 306 -17.50 -6.30 -21.20
C LEU A 306 -18.72 -5.42 -20.94
N PRO A 307 -19.58 -5.19 -21.93
CA PRO A 307 -20.65 -4.18 -21.88
C PRO A 307 -21.85 -4.59 -21.01
N THR A 308 -21.66 -5.48 -20.07
CA THR A 308 -22.65 -5.83 -19.04
C THR A 308 -22.20 -5.30 -17.68
N PRO A 309 -23.07 -4.61 -16.93
CA PRO A 309 -22.70 -4.05 -15.62
C PRO A 309 -22.13 -5.11 -14.67
N ARG A 310 -22.71 -6.32 -14.66
CA ARG A 310 -22.27 -7.42 -13.80
C ARG A 310 -20.84 -7.86 -14.12
N LEU A 311 -20.55 -8.20 -15.37
CA LEU A 311 -19.22 -8.64 -15.79
C LEU A 311 -18.19 -7.51 -15.71
N GLY A 312 -18.57 -6.29 -16.09
CA GLY A 312 -17.71 -5.12 -15.99
C GLY A 312 -17.29 -4.84 -14.54
N LEU A 313 -18.21 -4.89 -13.58
CA LEU A 313 -17.91 -4.70 -12.16
C LEU A 313 -17.05 -5.84 -11.59
N SER A 314 -17.35 -7.08 -11.97
CA SER A 314 -16.52 -8.23 -11.55
C SER A 314 -15.08 -8.13 -12.09
N CYS A 315 -14.93 -7.73 -13.34
CA CYS A 315 -13.62 -7.48 -13.95
C CYS A 315 -12.87 -6.33 -13.23
N ALA A 316 -13.57 -5.22 -12.97
CA ALA A 316 -13.01 -4.07 -12.26
C ALA A 316 -12.55 -4.41 -10.84
N SER A 317 -13.37 -5.18 -10.11
CA SER A 317 -13.02 -5.66 -8.76
C SER A 317 -11.79 -6.57 -8.80
N LEU A 318 -11.80 -7.57 -9.69
CA LEU A 318 -10.69 -8.52 -9.82
C LEU A 318 -9.38 -7.80 -10.20
N PHE A 319 -9.43 -6.93 -11.20
CA PHE A 319 -8.26 -6.16 -11.64
C PHE A 319 -7.75 -5.23 -10.54
N GLY A 320 -8.65 -4.57 -9.82
CA GLY A 320 -8.29 -3.73 -8.69
C GLY A 320 -7.61 -4.53 -7.57
N MET A 321 -8.13 -5.73 -7.24
CA MET A 321 -7.52 -6.59 -6.21
C MET A 321 -6.16 -7.16 -6.64
N ILE A 322 -6.01 -7.62 -7.88
CA ILE A 322 -4.73 -8.10 -8.40
C ILE A 322 -3.69 -6.98 -8.38
N SER A 323 -4.10 -5.72 -8.62
CA SER A 323 -3.17 -4.58 -8.60
C SER A 323 -2.42 -4.46 -7.28
N PHE A 324 -3.06 -4.72 -6.13
CA PHE A 324 -2.41 -4.69 -4.82
C PHE A 324 -1.27 -5.71 -4.70
N SER A 325 -1.44 -6.91 -5.23
CA SER A 325 -0.45 -7.98 -5.13
C SER A 325 0.77 -7.74 -6.03
N ILE A 326 0.56 -7.10 -7.20
CA ILE A 326 1.58 -7.02 -8.25
C ILE A 326 2.29 -5.67 -8.32
N VAL A 327 1.85 -4.68 -7.55
CA VAL A 327 2.46 -3.34 -7.52
C VAL A 327 3.93 -3.35 -7.12
N GLY A 328 4.34 -4.28 -6.25
CA GLY A 328 5.74 -4.46 -5.84
C GLY A 328 6.05 -3.98 -4.43
N PHE A 329 5.05 -3.58 -3.63
CA PHE A 329 5.28 -3.27 -2.23
C PHE A 329 5.34 -4.53 -1.36
N SER A 330 4.49 -5.52 -1.59
CA SER A 330 4.50 -6.78 -0.83
C SER A 330 5.59 -7.74 -1.28
N PHE A 331 5.85 -7.80 -2.58
CA PHE A 331 6.92 -8.60 -3.17
C PHE A 331 7.62 -7.79 -4.26
N PRO A 332 8.96 -7.62 -4.19
CA PRO A 332 9.72 -6.84 -5.18
C PRO A 332 9.53 -7.38 -6.59
N VAL A 333 9.13 -6.51 -7.52
CA VAL A 333 8.84 -6.93 -8.91
C VAL A 333 10.06 -7.53 -9.59
N GLN A 334 11.27 -7.08 -9.25
CA GLN A 334 12.52 -7.64 -9.78
C GLN A 334 12.73 -9.11 -9.42
N GLY A 335 12.13 -9.59 -8.31
CA GLY A 335 12.15 -10.99 -7.91
C GLY A 335 11.02 -11.84 -8.52
N MET A 336 10.12 -11.24 -9.31
CA MET A 336 9.04 -11.95 -9.98
C MET A 336 9.51 -12.56 -11.31
N ASP A 337 8.75 -13.53 -11.82
CA ASP A 337 8.92 -14.03 -13.19
C ASP A 337 8.79 -12.88 -14.22
N PRO A 338 9.56 -12.89 -15.33
CA PRO A 338 9.52 -11.83 -16.35
C PRO A 338 8.12 -11.53 -16.91
N THR A 339 7.26 -12.54 -17.00
CA THR A 339 5.87 -12.38 -17.44
C THR A 339 5.08 -11.53 -16.44
N LEU A 340 5.24 -11.78 -15.15
CA LEU A 340 4.60 -10.99 -14.09
C LEU A 340 5.18 -9.57 -14.01
N GLN A 341 6.47 -9.39 -14.26
CA GLN A 341 7.10 -8.07 -14.36
C GLN A 341 6.47 -7.24 -15.49
N ALA A 342 6.23 -7.87 -16.66
CA ALA A 342 5.55 -7.21 -17.77
C ALA A 342 4.09 -6.88 -17.43
N LEU A 343 3.37 -7.84 -16.81
CA LEU A 343 1.99 -7.67 -16.35
C LEU A 343 1.85 -6.51 -15.34
N ALA A 344 2.80 -6.36 -14.43
CA ALA A 344 2.80 -5.30 -13.42
C ALA A 344 2.70 -3.90 -14.04
N ARG A 345 3.25 -3.68 -15.24
CA ARG A 345 3.20 -2.40 -15.96
C ARG A 345 1.80 -2.02 -16.46
N LEU A 346 0.87 -2.97 -16.51
CA LEU A 346 -0.50 -2.71 -16.93
C LEU A 346 -1.39 -2.11 -15.82
N PHE A 347 -0.86 -1.95 -14.62
CA PHE A 347 -1.61 -1.43 -13.48
C PHE A 347 -1.21 0.02 -13.17
N PRO A 348 -2.13 0.99 -13.21
CA PRO A 348 -1.82 2.39 -12.89
C PRO A 348 -1.21 2.57 -11.50
N LEU A 349 -1.66 1.78 -10.50
CA LEU A 349 -1.15 1.82 -9.13
C LEU A 349 0.36 1.55 -9.06
N ARG A 350 0.91 0.70 -9.94
CA ARG A 350 2.34 0.42 -10.02
C ARG A 350 3.15 1.69 -10.30
N HIS A 351 2.72 2.46 -11.27
CA HIS A 351 3.39 3.70 -11.67
C HIS A 351 3.28 4.77 -10.58
N TYR A 352 2.11 4.88 -9.94
CA TYR A 352 1.93 5.74 -8.78
C TYR A 352 2.88 5.35 -7.64
N PHE A 353 3.01 4.05 -7.33
CA PHE A 353 3.91 3.56 -6.29
C PHE A 353 5.37 3.91 -6.59
N LEU A 354 5.82 3.75 -7.84
CA LEU A 354 7.18 4.12 -8.23
C LEU A 354 7.42 5.63 -8.13
N ILE A 355 6.43 6.46 -8.50
CA ILE A 355 6.50 7.90 -8.30
C ILE A 355 6.60 8.23 -6.82
N TYR A 356 5.80 7.59 -5.97
CA TYR A 356 5.85 7.76 -4.52
C TYR A 356 7.24 7.44 -3.95
N VAL A 357 7.82 6.30 -4.31
CA VAL A 357 9.16 5.90 -3.86
C VAL A 357 10.22 6.92 -4.30
N ASP A 358 10.20 7.33 -5.57
CA ASP A 358 11.18 8.26 -6.11
C ASP A 358 11.01 9.69 -5.57
N GLN A 359 9.79 10.20 -5.52
CA GLN A 359 9.53 11.59 -5.18
C GLN A 359 9.36 11.79 -3.66
N ALA A 360 8.48 11.05 -3.02
CA ALA A 360 8.20 11.27 -1.61
C ALA A 360 9.31 10.75 -0.70
N LEU A 361 9.79 9.53 -0.93
CA LEU A 361 10.81 8.90 -0.07
C LEU A 361 12.24 9.31 -0.43
N ASN A 362 12.60 9.25 -1.72
CA ASN A 362 13.99 9.44 -2.14
C ASN A 362 14.33 10.89 -2.55
N GLY A 363 13.32 11.75 -2.79
CA GLY A 363 13.55 13.14 -3.20
C GLY A 363 14.30 13.28 -4.53
N ARG A 364 14.15 12.31 -5.46
CA ARG A 364 14.82 12.35 -6.76
C ARG A 364 14.31 13.49 -7.61
N ALA A 365 15.18 14.06 -8.45
CA ALA A 365 14.75 15.07 -9.42
C ALA A 365 13.65 14.54 -10.35
N LEU A 366 12.62 15.36 -10.61
CA LEU A 366 11.42 14.99 -11.37
C LEU A 366 11.75 14.36 -12.74
N PHE A 367 12.85 14.78 -13.35
CA PHE A 367 13.31 14.27 -14.65
C PHE A 367 13.44 12.73 -14.69
N TYR A 368 13.94 12.13 -13.62
CA TYR A 368 14.13 10.67 -13.56
C TYR A 368 12.81 9.89 -13.40
N THR A 369 11.76 10.56 -12.95
CA THR A 369 10.44 9.95 -12.71
C THR A 369 9.45 10.21 -13.86
N LEU A 370 9.82 11.06 -14.85
CA LEU A 370 8.95 11.40 -15.98
C LEU A 370 8.41 10.18 -16.74
N GLY A 371 9.19 9.09 -16.81
CA GLY A 371 8.75 7.84 -17.43
C GLY A 371 7.48 7.27 -16.80
N GLU A 372 7.38 7.30 -15.47
CA GLU A 372 6.23 6.78 -14.73
C GLU A 372 4.98 7.67 -14.91
N TYR A 373 5.19 8.99 -14.95
CA TYR A 373 4.11 9.93 -15.31
C TYR A 373 3.62 9.72 -16.76
N ALA A 374 4.55 9.46 -17.68
CA ALA A 374 4.21 9.16 -19.07
C ALA A 374 3.41 7.85 -19.20
N TRP A 375 3.71 6.82 -18.40
CA TRP A 375 2.91 5.61 -18.33
C TRP A 375 1.48 5.89 -17.87
N LEU A 376 1.30 6.68 -16.80
CA LEU A 376 -0.04 7.08 -16.34
C LEU A 376 -0.82 7.82 -17.42
N LEU A 377 -0.18 8.74 -18.14
CA LEU A 377 -0.79 9.41 -19.30
C LEU A 377 -1.09 8.43 -20.44
N GLY A 378 -0.26 7.43 -20.64
CA GLY A 378 -0.43 6.39 -21.66
C GLY A 378 -1.75 5.62 -21.54
N PHE A 379 -2.25 5.40 -20.31
CA PHE A 379 -3.55 4.76 -20.10
C PHE A 379 -4.72 5.55 -20.70
N LEU A 380 -4.59 6.86 -20.89
CA LEU A 380 -5.63 7.69 -21.52
C LEU A 380 -5.89 7.35 -22.98
N ILE A 381 -5.04 6.54 -23.61
CA ILE A 381 -5.25 6.03 -24.96
C ILE A 381 -6.35 4.95 -24.99
N LEU A 382 -6.56 4.21 -23.89
CA LEU A 382 -7.49 3.08 -23.82
C LEU A 382 -8.94 3.44 -24.21
N PRO A 383 -9.54 4.55 -23.75
CA PRO A 383 -10.88 4.95 -24.17
C PRO A 383 -11.00 5.22 -25.68
N PHE A 384 -9.94 5.69 -26.31
CA PHE A 384 -9.94 5.92 -27.77
C PHE A 384 -9.91 4.59 -28.53
N LEU A 385 -9.15 3.62 -28.08
CA LEU A 385 -9.10 2.28 -28.68
C LEU A 385 -10.44 1.58 -28.61
N ILE A 386 -11.13 1.65 -27.47
CA ILE A 386 -12.38 0.93 -27.24
C ILE A 386 -13.63 1.73 -27.62
N GLY A 387 -13.49 3.02 -27.92
CA GLY A 387 -14.61 3.96 -28.09
C GLY A 387 -15.64 3.52 -29.13
N ARG A 388 -15.20 2.93 -30.25
CA ARG A 388 -16.09 2.40 -31.31
C ARG A 388 -16.91 1.20 -30.79
N ASN A 389 -16.29 0.27 -30.08
CA ASN A 389 -16.95 -0.90 -29.52
C ASN A 389 -17.93 -0.49 -28.42
N LEU A 390 -17.51 0.41 -27.53
CA LEU A 390 -18.37 0.96 -26.49
C LEU A 390 -19.60 1.66 -27.10
N LYS A 391 -19.42 2.50 -28.13
CA LYS A 391 -20.53 3.18 -28.83
C LYS A 391 -21.51 2.17 -29.41
N ARG A 392 -21.02 1.12 -30.07
CA ARG A 392 -21.87 0.04 -30.60
C ARG A 392 -22.64 -0.65 -29.48
N ALA A 393 -21.96 -1.02 -28.40
CA ALA A 393 -22.59 -1.65 -27.25
C ALA A 393 -23.68 -0.76 -26.61
N LEU A 394 -23.46 0.56 -26.53
CA LEU A 394 -24.43 1.52 -26.00
C LEU A 394 -25.69 1.67 -26.89
N LEU A 395 -25.57 1.46 -28.21
CA LEU A 395 -26.67 1.60 -29.17
C LEU A 395 -27.45 0.29 -29.37
N ASP A 396 -26.75 -0.84 -29.46
CA ASP A 396 -27.29 -2.10 -29.96
C ASP A 396 -27.52 -3.14 -28.84
N PHE A 397 -26.85 -2.96 -27.69
CA PHE A 397 -26.90 -3.94 -26.61
C PHE A 397 -28.24 -3.89 -25.85
N LYS A 398 -28.97 -5.00 -25.86
CA LYS A 398 -30.13 -5.20 -25.00
C LYS A 398 -29.69 -5.93 -23.73
N TYR A 399 -29.84 -5.29 -22.59
CA TYR A 399 -29.57 -5.93 -21.30
C TYR A 399 -30.60 -7.02 -21.07
N LEU A 400 -30.12 -8.26 -21.02
CA LEU A 400 -30.89 -9.40 -20.51
C LEU A 400 -30.54 -9.56 -19.02
N PRO A 401 -31.51 -9.59 -18.10
CA PRO A 401 -31.28 -9.66 -16.65
C PRO A 401 -30.59 -10.94 -16.20
#